data_2675309bcb6791e431671d45e77aaec8
#
_entry.id   2675309bcb6791e431671d45e77aaec8
#
_cell.length_a   1.000
_cell.length_b   1.000
_cell.length_c   1.000
_cell.angle_alpha   90.00
_cell.angle_beta   90.00
_cell.angle_gamma   90.00
#
_symmetry.space_group_name_H-M   'P 1'
#
loop_
_entity.id
_entity.type
_entity.pdbx_description
1 polymer ?
#
loop_
_entity_poly.entity_id
_entity_poly.type
_entity_poly.pdbx_seq_one_letter_code
_entity_poly.pdbx_strand_id
1 'polypeptide(L)'
;KKVLFVSGEMNEIDMYGYVKRFPKFAKLPIMFMGDYSNCPREAVEQVFDQGYDVVLVDSWAEVTSMVQDQMGWARKKVESWLLDLLEKNNKAENQGNKNTAFICIQQMTKQGEFAGSNRIKHMTTAMAQLRFDGRGYDAERYIEFSKNRRGGVGEKIYFSLSRGGKVDYSFETVTDD
;
A
#
# COMPACT_ATOMS: atom_id res chain seq x y z
N LYS A 1 -5.87 17.01 -5.22
CA LYS A 1 -5.38 15.78 -5.87
C LYS A 1 -6.48 14.73 -5.85
N LYS A 2 -6.60 13.95 -6.92
CA LYS A 2 -7.53 12.82 -7.03
C LYS A 2 -6.86 11.61 -6.40
N VAL A 3 -7.38 11.13 -5.28
CA VAL A 3 -6.85 9.97 -4.54
C VAL A 3 -7.86 8.84 -4.53
N LEU A 4 -7.39 7.62 -4.37
CA LEU A 4 -8.21 6.42 -4.21
C LEU A 4 -7.59 5.51 -3.15
N PHE A 5 -8.45 4.90 -2.33
CA PHE A 5 -8.09 3.79 -1.48
C PHE A 5 -8.77 2.51 -2.01
N VAL A 6 -7.98 1.49 -2.31
CA VAL A 6 -8.48 0.16 -2.67
C VAL A 6 -8.32 -0.74 -1.46
N SER A 7 -9.45 -1.13 -0.89
CA SER A 7 -9.52 -1.98 0.29
C SER A 7 -9.82 -3.43 -0.12
N GLY A 8 -8.86 -4.33 0.07
CA GLY A 8 -9.03 -5.76 -0.14
C GLY A 8 -9.57 -6.48 1.10
N GLU A 9 -9.32 -5.95 2.30
CA GLU A 9 -9.59 -6.63 3.55
C GLU A 9 -10.80 -6.06 4.31
N MET A 10 -11.05 -4.76 4.20
CA MET A 10 -12.12 -4.07 4.95
C MET A 10 -13.36 -3.90 4.10
N ASN A 11 -14.50 -3.88 4.78
CA ASN A 11 -15.79 -3.50 4.23
C ASN A 11 -16.26 -2.13 4.78
N GLU A 12 -17.45 -1.70 4.41
CA GLU A 12 -18.04 -0.42 4.86
C GLU A 12 -18.21 -0.35 6.38
N ILE A 13 -18.52 -1.47 7.02
CA ILE A 13 -18.74 -1.52 8.50
C ILE A 13 -17.41 -1.28 9.21
N ASP A 14 -16.34 -1.92 8.75
CA ASP A 14 -14.99 -1.73 9.30
C ASP A 14 -14.56 -0.28 9.12
N MET A 15 -14.78 0.28 7.91
CA MET A 15 -14.45 1.65 7.59
C MET A 15 -15.21 2.66 8.45
N TYR A 16 -16.45 2.38 8.82
CA TYR A 16 -17.20 3.25 9.75
C TYR A 16 -16.46 3.43 11.08
N GLY A 17 -15.88 2.36 11.63
CA GLY A 17 -15.05 2.43 12.83
C GLY A 17 -13.83 3.34 12.67
N TYR A 18 -13.18 3.27 11.50
CA TYR A 18 -12.04 4.13 11.18
C TYR A 18 -12.43 5.59 10.98
N VAL A 19 -13.54 5.86 10.28
CA VAL A 19 -14.05 7.21 10.07
C VAL A 19 -14.45 7.86 11.40
N LYS A 20 -15.05 7.11 12.31
CA LYS A 20 -15.37 7.60 13.65
C LYS A 20 -14.13 8.03 14.43
N ARG A 21 -13.04 7.29 14.29
CA ARG A 21 -11.75 7.60 14.93
C ARG A 21 -10.96 8.67 14.18
N PHE A 22 -11.04 8.67 12.86
CA PHE A 22 -10.30 9.55 11.95
C PHE A 22 -11.26 10.22 10.96
N PRO A 23 -11.98 11.28 11.36
CA PRO A 23 -13.06 11.86 10.54
C PRO A 23 -12.62 12.33 9.14
N LYS A 24 -11.33 12.57 8.94
CA LYS A 24 -10.80 12.93 7.62
C LYS A 24 -10.96 11.82 6.56
N PHE A 25 -11.10 10.56 7.00
CA PHE A 25 -11.31 9.42 6.09
C PHE A 25 -12.71 9.41 5.46
N ALA A 26 -13.68 10.11 6.04
CA ALA A 26 -15.04 10.23 5.48
C ALA A 26 -15.07 10.85 4.05
N LYS A 27 -14.01 11.55 3.66
CA LYS A 27 -13.88 12.17 2.33
C LYS A 27 -12.96 11.40 1.38
N LEU A 28 -12.42 10.28 1.81
CA LEU A 28 -11.53 9.46 0.99
C LEU A 28 -12.38 8.58 0.07
N PRO A 29 -12.24 8.68 -1.26
CA PRO A 29 -12.85 7.73 -2.17
C PRO A 29 -12.28 6.34 -1.91
N ILE A 30 -13.17 5.36 -1.74
CA ILE A 30 -12.78 3.98 -1.42
C ILE A 30 -13.44 3.04 -2.42
N MET A 31 -12.68 2.04 -2.87
CA MET A 31 -13.16 0.89 -3.60
C MET A 31 -13.02 -0.32 -2.68
N PHE A 32 -14.14 -0.90 -2.28
CA PHE A 32 -14.14 -2.16 -1.54
C PHE A 32 -14.09 -3.33 -2.52
N MET A 33 -13.02 -4.09 -2.50
CA MET A 33 -12.84 -5.21 -3.43
C MET A 33 -13.89 -6.31 -3.25
N GLY A 34 -14.43 -6.47 -2.04
CA GLY A 34 -15.52 -7.40 -1.74
C GLY A 34 -16.77 -7.20 -2.61
N ASP A 35 -17.06 -5.94 -2.99
CA ASP A 35 -18.22 -5.60 -3.86
C ASP A 35 -18.02 -6.08 -5.30
N TYR A 36 -16.79 -6.39 -5.68
CA TYR A 36 -16.39 -6.82 -7.03
C TYR A 36 -15.87 -8.25 -7.06
N SER A 37 -16.27 -9.08 -6.11
CA SER A 37 -15.80 -10.48 -5.98
C SER A 37 -15.99 -11.33 -7.25
N ASN A 38 -16.98 -11.01 -8.08
CA ASN A 38 -17.25 -11.69 -9.35
C ASN A 38 -16.39 -11.19 -10.53
N CYS A 39 -15.81 -10.00 -10.43
CA CYS A 39 -15.05 -9.35 -11.50
C CYS A 39 -13.90 -8.48 -10.96
N PRO A 40 -13.08 -8.96 -10.01
CA PRO A 40 -12.07 -8.16 -9.34
C PRO A 40 -11.01 -7.62 -10.31
N ARG A 41 -10.63 -8.39 -11.32
CA ARG A 41 -9.65 -7.97 -12.33
C ARG A 41 -10.15 -6.77 -13.13
N GLU A 42 -11.33 -6.90 -13.73
CA GLU A 42 -11.95 -5.89 -14.58
C GLU A 42 -12.22 -4.61 -13.78
N ALA A 43 -12.65 -4.75 -12.53
CA ALA A 43 -12.92 -3.64 -11.62
C ALA A 43 -11.63 -2.83 -11.33
N VAL A 44 -10.53 -3.51 -11.05
CA VAL A 44 -9.23 -2.85 -10.80
C VAL A 44 -8.71 -2.19 -12.08
N GLU A 45 -8.77 -2.87 -13.23
CA GLU A 45 -8.37 -2.30 -14.52
C GLU A 45 -9.16 -1.03 -14.83
N GLN A 46 -10.49 -1.08 -14.71
CA GLN A 46 -11.37 0.04 -15.02
C GLN A 46 -11.17 1.23 -14.09
N VAL A 47 -11.01 0.97 -12.79
CA VAL A 47 -10.87 2.07 -11.83
C VAL A 47 -9.51 2.75 -11.95
N PHE A 48 -8.42 2.01 -12.18
CA PHE A 48 -7.10 2.60 -12.34
C PHE A 48 -6.99 3.41 -13.64
N ASP A 49 -7.64 2.95 -14.72
CA ASP A 49 -7.65 3.64 -16.01
C ASP A 49 -8.26 5.05 -15.95
N GLN A 50 -9.03 5.38 -14.91
CA GLN A 50 -9.54 6.73 -14.69
C GLN A 50 -8.48 7.79 -14.35
N GLY A 51 -7.25 7.38 -14.07
CA GLY A 51 -6.12 8.21 -13.69
C GLY A 51 -6.33 8.93 -12.35
N TYR A 52 -5.54 8.54 -11.37
CA TYR A 52 -5.46 9.14 -10.05
C TYR A 52 -4.09 9.78 -9.85
N ASP A 53 -3.98 10.75 -8.93
CA ASP A 53 -2.68 11.26 -8.50
C ASP A 53 -2.00 10.24 -7.55
N VAL A 54 -2.79 9.62 -6.66
CA VAL A 54 -2.31 8.60 -5.70
C VAL A 54 -3.34 7.50 -5.54
N VAL A 55 -2.89 6.26 -5.53
CA VAL A 55 -3.70 5.08 -5.15
C VAL A 55 -3.00 4.33 -4.01
N LEU A 56 -3.73 4.12 -2.91
CA LEU A 56 -3.32 3.24 -1.82
C LEU A 56 -4.01 1.88 -2.02
N VAL A 57 -3.26 0.79 -1.95
CA VAL A 57 -3.78 -0.59 -2.04
C VAL A 57 -3.50 -1.32 -0.73
N ASP A 58 -4.54 -1.75 -0.03
CA ASP A 58 -4.46 -2.51 1.21
C ASP A 58 -5.38 -3.75 1.15
N SER A 59 -4.82 -4.91 0.91
CA SER A 59 -3.42 -5.23 0.71
C SER A 59 -3.17 -5.76 -0.72
N TRP A 60 -1.90 -5.71 -1.13
CA TRP A 60 -1.44 -6.35 -2.37
C TRP A 60 -1.81 -7.83 -2.44
N ALA A 61 -1.63 -8.54 -1.31
CA ALA A 61 -1.90 -9.96 -1.22
C ALA A 61 -3.37 -10.28 -1.49
N GLU A 62 -4.29 -9.51 -0.92
CA GLU A 62 -5.72 -9.71 -1.08
C GLU A 62 -6.19 -9.45 -2.52
N VAL A 63 -5.80 -8.31 -3.10
CA VAL A 63 -6.13 -8.01 -4.49
C VAL A 63 -5.62 -9.10 -5.43
N THR A 64 -4.39 -9.58 -5.22
CA THR A 64 -3.83 -10.67 -6.06
C THR A 64 -4.55 -12.00 -5.83
N SER A 65 -4.97 -12.32 -4.60
CA SER A 65 -5.73 -13.53 -4.29
C SER A 65 -7.09 -13.54 -4.99
N MET A 66 -7.85 -12.45 -4.89
CA MET A 66 -9.16 -12.34 -5.52
C MET A 66 -9.09 -12.51 -7.04
N VAL A 67 -8.10 -11.90 -7.69
CA VAL A 67 -7.89 -12.05 -9.13
C VAL A 67 -7.40 -13.45 -9.47
N GLN A 68 -6.59 -14.07 -8.62
CA GLN A 68 -6.16 -15.47 -8.79
C GLN A 68 -7.35 -16.42 -8.78
N ASP A 69 -8.26 -16.25 -7.83
CA ASP A 69 -9.45 -17.09 -7.66
C ASP A 69 -10.41 -16.93 -8.85
N GLN A 70 -10.63 -15.71 -9.33
CA GLN A 70 -11.46 -15.45 -10.51
C GLN A 70 -10.87 -16.08 -11.77
N MET A 71 -9.57 -15.88 -12.00
CA MET A 71 -8.94 -16.21 -13.28
C MET A 71 -8.37 -17.62 -13.33
N GLY A 72 -8.21 -18.31 -12.20
CA GLY A 72 -7.49 -19.57 -12.11
C GLY A 72 -6.00 -19.47 -12.50
N TRP A 73 -5.43 -18.26 -12.43
CA TRP A 73 -4.04 -18.04 -12.81
C TRP A 73 -3.08 -18.42 -11.68
N ALA A 74 -1.87 -18.84 -12.05
CA ALA A 74 -0.80 -18.97 -11.07
C ALA A 74 -0.48 -17.58 -10.46
N ARG A 75 -0.20 -17.52 -9.15
CA ARG A 75 0.11 -16.30 -8.40
C ARG A 75 1.13 -15.40 -9.11
N LYS A 76 2.20 -15.98 -9.62
CA LYS A 76 3.23 -15.23 -10.36
C LYS A 76 2.69 -14.50 -11.59
N LYS A 77 1.68 -15.07 -12.27
CA LYS A 77 1.04 -14.43 -13.42
C LYS A 77 0.18 -13.25 -12.99
N VAL A 78 -0.57 -13.40 -11.89
CA VAL A 78 -1.40 -12.32 -11.31
C VAL A 78 -0.52 -11.16 -10.83
N GLU A 79 0.54 -11.46 -10.09
CA GLU A 79 1.50 -10.43 -9.64
C GLU A 79 2.13 -9.69 -10.82
N SER A 80 2.45 -10.42 -11.90
CA SER A 80 3.00 -9.82 -13.12
C SER A 80 2.00 -8.87 -13.78
N TRP A 81 0.77 -9.33 -13.95
CA TRP A 81 -0.32 -8.53 -14.51
C TRP A 81 -0.56 -7.25 -13.70
N LEU A 82 -0.65 -7.36 -12.37
CA LEU A 82 -0.89 -6.20 -11.52
C LEU A 82 0.28 -5.21 -11.60
N LEU A 83 1.53 -5.69 -11.58
CA LEU A 83 2.70 -4.82 -11.75
C LEU A 83 2.71 -4.09 -13.09
N ASP A 84 2.36 -4.78 -14.18
CA ASP A 84 2.28 -4.17 -15.51
C ASP A 84 1.18 -3.09 -15.56
N LEU A 85 0.04 -3.34 -14.90
CA LEU A 85 -1.04 -2.37 -14.76
C LEU A 85 -0.61 -1.13 -13.96
N LEU A 86 0.11 -1.32 -12.84
CA LEU A 86 0.64 -0.20 -12.07
C LEU A 86 1.67 0.61 -12.88
N GLU A 87 2.56 -0.05 -13.60
CA GLU A 87 3.57 0.61 -14.44
C GLU A 87 2.92 1.43 -15.54
N LYS A 88 1.93 0.88 -16.25
CA LYS A 88 1.12 1.58 -17.26
C LYS A 88 0.55 2.89 -16.71
N ASN A 89 -0.14 2.80 -15.56
CA ASN A 89 -0.74 3.96 -14.91
C ASN A 89 0.30 4.96 -14.36
N ASN A 90 1.43 4.49 -13.89
CA ASN A 90 2.53 5.35 -13.45
C ASN A 90 3.14 6.17 -14.60
N LYS A 91 3.08 5.64 -15.83
CA LYS A 91 3.52 6.32 -17.06
C LYS A 91 2.46 7.23 -17.68
N ALA A 92 1.33 7.43 -17.03
CA ALA A 92 0.17 8.17 -17.57
C ALA A 92 -0.50 7.51 -18.79
N GLU A 93 -0.28 6.22 -19.01
CA GLU A 93 -0.92 5.43 -20.05
C GLU A 93 -2.33 4.99 -19.60
N ASN A 94 -3.20 5.95 -19.28
CA ASN A 94 -4.58 5.76 -18.84
C ASN A 94 -5.48 6.87 -19.39
N GLN A 95 -6.79 6.68 -19.35
CA GLN A 95 -7.77 7.65 -19.88
C GLN A 95 -7.67 9.02 -19.21
N GLY A 96 -7.25 9.07 -17.96
CA GLY A 96 -7.06 10.31 -17.21
C GLY A 96 -5.77 11.08 -17.57
N ASN A 97 -4.88 10.53 -18.39
CA ASN A 97 -3.57 11.11 -18.73
C ASN A 97 -2.77 11.56 -17.50
N LYS A 98 -2.75 10.73 -16.44
CA LYS A 98 -2.12 11.08 -15.17
C LYS A 98 -1.08 10.06 -14.75
N ASN A 99 0.07 10.56 -14.31
CA ASN A 99 1.05 9.75 -13.60
C ASN A 99 0.51 9.40 -12.22
N THR A 100 0.18 8.15 -11.99
CA THR A 100 -0.36 7.67 -10.73
C THR A 100 0.78 7.16 -9.84
N ALA A 101 0.87 7.69 -8.62
CA ALA A 101 1.73 7.11 -7.57
C ALA A 101 0.96 6.01 -6.84
N PHE A 102 1.56 4.82 -6.71
CA PHE A 102 0.97 3.71 -5.99
C PHE A 102 1.69 3.48 -4.66
N ILE A 103 0.91 3.30 -3.60
CA ILE A 103 1.37 2.87 -2.27
C ILE A 103 0.69 1.54 -2.00
N CYS A 104 1.46 0.44 -2.01
CA CYS A 104 0.92 -0.89 -1.81
C CYS A 104 1.36 -1.43 -0.45
N ILE A 105 0.39 -1.79 0.38
CA ILE A 105 0.65 -2.47 1.65
C ILE A 105 0.81 -3.96 1.36
N GLN A 106 1.90 -4.53 1.85
CA GLN A 106 2.21 -5.94 1.75
C GLN A 106 2.51 -6.48 3.13
N GLN A 107 1.86 -7.57 3.49
CA GLN A 107 2.15 -8.27 4.73
C GLN A 107 3.53 -8.94 4.67
N MET A 108 4.18 -8.99 5.81
CA MET A 108 5.43 -9.74 5.98
C MET A 108 5.13 -11.17 6.44
N THR A 109 6.03 -12.09 6.12
CA THR A 109 5.96 -13.45 6.67
C THR A 109 6.18 -13.43 8.19
N LYS A 110 5.84 -14.51 8.89
CA LYS A 110 6.11 -14.66 10.34
C LYS A 110 7.60 -14.54 10.69
N GLN A 111 8.50 -14.76 9.73
CA GLN A 111 9.93 -14.59 9.86
C GLN A 111 10.41 -13.16 9.58
N GLY A 112 9.48 -12.24 9.28
CA GLY A 112 9.81 -10.85 9.00
C GLY A 112 10.35 -10.61 7.58
N GLU A 113 10.13 -11.55 6.67
CA GLU A 113 10.56 -11.43 5.29
C GLU A 113 9.42 -10.93 4.38
N PHE A 114 9.80 -10.32 3.28
CA PHE A 114 8.86 -9.86 2.26
C PHE A 114 8.17 -11.05 1.56
N ALA A 115 6.87 -11.12 1.63
CA ALA A 115 6.04 -12.16 1.02
C ALA A 115 5.65 -11.78 -0.42
N GLY A 116 6.58 -11.76 -1.36
CA GLY A 116 6.31 -11.43 -2.76
C GLY A 116 7.43 -11.85 -3.71
N SER A 117 7.17 -11.73 -5.01
CA SER A 117 8.19 -12.07 -6.01
C SER A 117 9.32 -11.04 -6.03
N ASN A 118 10.51 -11.47 -6.47
CA ASN A 118 11.65 -10.56 -6.67
C ASN A 118 11.34 -9.44 -7.69
N ARG A 119 10.40 -9.68 -8.62
CA ARG A 119 9.96 -8.66 -9.59
C ARG A 119 9.39 -7.43 -8.89
N ILE A 120 8.58 -7.61 -7.84
CA ILE A 120 8.05 -6.50 -7.03
C ILE A 120 9.19 -5.66 -6.47
N LYS A 121 10.22 -6.31 -5.88
CA LYS A 121 11.40 -5.60 -5.37
C LYS A 121 12.13 -4.82 -6.46
N HIS A 122 12.20 -5.34 -7.68
CA HIS A 122 12.88 -4.65 -8.77
C HIS A 122 12.08 -3.47 -9.32
N MET A 123 10.77 -3.59 -9.45
CA MET A 123 9.92 -2.56 -10.06
C MET A 123 9.60 -1.39 -9.14
N THR A 124 9.53 -1.61 -7.83
CA THR A 124 9.22 -0.55 -6.87
C THR A 124 10.33 0.49 -6.76
N THR A 125 9.97 1.76 -6.65
CA THR A 125 10.91 2.88 -6.43
C THR A 125 11.45 2.87 -5.01
N ALA A 126 10.61 2.57 -4.04
CA ALA A 126 10.99 2.48 -2.63
C ALA A 126 10.25 1.33 -1.94
N MET A 127 10.87 0.74 -0.95
CA MET A 127 10.27 -0.24 -0.04
C MET A 127 10.57 0.18 1.38
N ALA A 128 9.53 0.46 2.14
CA ALA A 128 9.60 0.79 3.55
C ALA A 128 9.05 -0.35 4.39
N GLN A 129 9.65 -0.59 5.53
CA GLN A 129 9.21 -1.56 6.53
C GLN A 129 8.78 -0.83 7.78
N LEU A 130 7.58 -1.11 8.28
CA LEU A 130 7.12 -0.65 9.58
C LEU A 130 7.43 -1.73 10.60
N ARG A 131 8.17 -1.37 11.63
CA ARG A 131 8.65 -2.32 12.66
C ARG A 131 8.53 -1.74 14.05
N PHE A 132 8.75 -2.62 15.03
CA PHE A 132 8.92 -2.25 16.43
C PHE A 132 10.38 -2.44 16.81
N ASP A 133 10.93 -1.48 17.55
CA ASP A 133 12.21 -1.59 18.23
C ASP A 133 11.94 -1.94 19.71
N GLY A 134 12.50 -3.02 20.18
CA GLY A 134 12.19 -3.57 21.50
C GLY A 134 11.03 -4.57 21.53
N ARG A 135 10.62 -4.94 22.75
CA ARG A 135 9.52 -5.88 23.01
C ARG A 135 8.59 -5.31 24.07
N GLY A 136 7.30 -5.65 23.99
CA GLY A 136 6.29 -5.22 24.97
C GLY A 136 5.63 -3.88 24.64
N TYR A 137 5.04 -3.26 25.67
CA TYR A 137 4.23 -2.06 25.53
C TYR A 137 5.04 -0.80 25.20
N ASP A 138 6.31 -0.79 25.57
CA ASP A 138 7.23 0.35 25.40
C ASP A 138 8.03 0.26 24.08
N ALA A 139 7.72 -0.73 23.23
CA ALA A 139 8.38 -0.88 21.95
C ALA A 139 8.08 0.32 21.04
N GLU A 140 9.12 0.98 20.60
CA GLU A 140 9.02 2.12 19.69
C GLU A 140 8.71 1.67 18.26
N ARG A 141 7.92 2.47 17.54
CA ARG A 141 7.63 2.20 16.14
C ARG A 141 8.59 2.97 15.26
N TYR A 142 9.06 2.32 14.22
CA TYR A 142 9.88 2.98 13.21
C TYR A 142 9.54 2.56 11.79
N ILE A 143 9.88 3.41 10.84
CA ILE A 143 9.90 3.14 9.42
C ILE A 143 11.36 3.07 8.99
N GLU A 144 11.70 2.03 8.23
CA GLU A 144 13.02 1.84 7.64
C GLU A 144 12.89 1.57 6.15
N PHE A 145 13.62 2.30 5.31
CA PHE A 145 13.68 2.02 3.89
C PHE A 145 14.70 0.93 3.60
N SER A 146 14.24 -0.24 3.20
CA SER A 146 15.10 -1.34 2.70
C SER A 146 15.51 -1.14 1.24
N LYS A 147 14.79 -0.28 0.51
CA LYS A 147 15.09 0.18 -0.84
C LYS A 147 14.58 1.60 -1.02
N ASN A 148 15.39 2.47 -1.59
CA ASN A 148 14.98 3.81 -1.99
C ASN A 148 15.85 4.29 -3.15
N ARG A 149 15.28 4.44 -4.34
CA ARG A 149 16.02 4.92 -5.52
C ARG A 149 16.31 6.42 -5.48
N ARG A 150 15.71 7.15 -4.55
CA ARG A 150 15.78 8.63 -4.49
C ARG A 150 16.27 9.17 -3.16
N GLY A 151 16.75 8.32 -2.27
CA GLY A 151 17.20 8.72 -0.94
C GLY A 151 17.94 7.63 -0.18
N GLY A 152 18.22 7.86 1.09
CA GLY A 152 18.89 6.94 1.98
C GLY A 152 18.13 5.65 2.23
N VAL A 153 18.86 4.62 2.64
CA VAL A 153 18.33 3.32 3.10
C VAL A 153 18.97 2.96 4.43
N GLY A 154 18.28 2.16 5.22
CA GLY A 154 18.80 1.67 6.51
C GLY A 154 18.62 2.64 7.69
N GLU A 155 18.20 3.88 7.46
CA GLU A 155 17.90 4.82 8.55
C GLU A 155 16.53 4.50 9.15
N LYS A 156 16.46 4.49 10.48
CA LYS A 156 15.21 4.32 11.23
C LYS A 156 14.58 5.67 11.50
N ILE A 157 13.35 5.85 11.05
CA ILE A 157 12.53 7.03 11.34
C ILE A 157 11.51 6.62 12.38
N TYR A 158 11.75 7.00 13.63
CA TYR A 158 10.85 6.68 14.75
C TYR A 158 9.60 7.55 14.70
N PHE A 159 8.48 6.99 15.11
CA PHE A 159 7.21 7.71 15.19
C PHE A 159 6.32 7.19 16.31
N SER A 160 5.49 8.08 16.81
CA SER A 160 4.39 7.76 17.70
C SER A 160 3.05 7.97 17.01
N LEU A 161 2.05 7.20 17.40
CA LEU A 161 0.67 7.29 16.89
C LEU A 161 -0.29 7.49 18.07
N SER A 162 -0.90 8.66 18.14
CA SER A 162 -1.91 8.97 19.15
C SER A 162 -3.22 8.21 18.88
N ARG A 163 -4.09 8.11 19.91
CA ARG A 163 -5.43 7.55 19.76
C ARG A 163 -6.27 8.27 18.70
N GLY A 164 -6.06 9.57 18.50
CA GLY A 164 -6.74 10.39 17.49
C GLY A 164 -6.09 10.35 16.11
N GLY A 165 -5.08 9.49 15.89
CA GLY A 165 -4.43 9.32 14.59
C GLY A 165 -3.38 10.38 14.24
N LYS A 166 -2.96 11.21 15.20
CA LYS A 166 -1.83 12.10 14.99
C LYS A 166 -0.55 11.27 14.99
N VAL A 167 0.25 11.45 13.96
CA VAL A 167 1.59 10.87 13.85
C VAL A 167 2.59 11.95 14.18
N ASP A 168 3.46 11.71 15.14
CA ASP A 168 4.59 12.56 15.49
C ASP A 168 5.87 11.79 15.21
N TYR A 169 6.78 12.39 14.42
CA TYR A 169 8.07 11.79 14.06
C TYR A 169 9.15 12.33 14.98
N SER A 170 10.00 11.44 15.48
CA SER A 170 11.26 11.79 16.13
C SER A 170 12.40 11.55 15.14
N PHE A 171 13.04 12.63 14.70
CA PHE A 171 14.28 12.55 13.95
C PHE A 171 15.42 12.61 14.96
N GLU A 172 16.20 11.54 15.07
CA GLU A 172 17.53 11.69 15.67
C GLU A 172 18.35 12.53 14.70
N THR A 173 18.67 13.76 15.08
CA THR A 173 19.72 14.52 14.42
C THR A 173 21.01 13.79 14.71
N VAL A 174 21.54 13.07 13.72
CA VAL A 174 22.94 12.63 13.75
C VAL A 174 23.76 13.92 13.75
N THR A 175 24.26 14.28 14.91
CA THR A 175 25.33 15.29 15.00
C THR A 175 26.58 14.60 14.50
N ASP A 176 27.01 14.94 13.30
CA ASP A 176 28.36 14.62 12.82
C ASP A 176 29.36 15.29 13.78
N ASP A 177 30.00 14.47 14.63
CA ASP A 177 31.20 14.84 15.40
C ASP A 177 32.45 14.67 14.53
#